data_bed10e74cb0d0cfcd4fb48dc93757dee
#
_entry.id   bed10e74cb0d0cfcd4fb48dc93757dee
#
_cell.length_a   1.000
_cell.length_b   1.000
_cell.length_c   1.000
_cell.angle_alpha   90.00
_cell.angle_beta   90.00
_cell.angle_gamma   90.00
#
_symmetry.space_group_name_H-M   'P 1'
#
loop_
_entity.id
_entity.type
_entity.pdbx_description
1 polymer ?
#
loop_
_entity_poly.entity_id
_entity_poly.type
_entity_poly.pdbx_seq_one_letter_code
_entity_poly.pdbx_strand_id
1 'polypeptide(L)'
;YLKITRMELKSMGKIIYLPLEHIESRYTTHMDRDISNYLDNLDRECIKVYPDIPVPTSMKAGSFLDAEFTIRFKAAQIEEVARLYREDVIDSGDVIWSSDLWHPGLPESIAYMNYFAKKDVKLRGLIHAGSFTDTDFVRDMERWAKNFEDTLFDIADEIYCGSDFIKNDIIKKRLINPDKLVVTGFPLDTENLDKVEKKPKEDIVVFSGRNVDEKQPWLFKQMEDRLGDVIGSTQFINTLEHNFSKDEYYDLLSRAKVVVSFALQENFGFSIAEAVYLGCVPVVPNRLVYPEFYSEQYLYDTFDTACDKVNMALKGNLLAPLHVRDYQEAMERWFRD
;
A
#
# COMPACT_ATOMS: atom_id res chain seq x y z
N TYR A 1 -28.67 23.89 -27.37
CA TYR A 1 -27.52 23.21 -28.04
C TYR A 1 -26.32 24.13 -27.92
N LEU A 2 -25.52 23.98 -26.86
CA LEU A 2 -24.21 24.60 -26.71
C LEU A 2 -23.22 23.76 -27.55
N LYS A 3 -22.72 24.35 -28.62
CA LYS A 3 -21.52 23.87 -29.29
C LYS A 3 -20.36 24.08 -28.33
N ILE A 4 -19.98 23.05 -27.59
CA ILE A 4 -18.66 22.97 -26.95
C ILE A 4 -17.66 22.84 -28.09
N THR A 5 -16.99 23.93 -28.38
CA THR A 5 -15.98 23.96 -29.44
C THR A 5 -14.77 23.16 -29.01
N ARG A 6 -14.23 22.39 -29.93
CA ARG A 6 -13.04 21.54 -29.86
C ARG A 6 -11.75 22.26 -29.38
N MET A 7 -11.87 23.47 -28.83
CA MET A 7 -10.76 24.28 -28.31
C MET A 7 -10.57 24.18 -26.78
N GLU A 8 -11.53 23.63 -26.04
CA GLU A 8 -11.40 23.45 -24.58
C GLU A 8 -10.81 22.09 -24.18
N LEU A 9 -10.67 21.15 -25.09
CA LEU A 9 -9.98 19.86 -24.90
C LEU A 9 -8.44 19.98 -24.96
N LYS A 10 -7.89 21.18 -24.91
CA LYS A 10 -6.48 21.42 -25.14
C LYS A 10 -5.75 21.88 -23.88
N SER A 11 -5.88 21.17 -22.77
CA SER A 11 -4.98 21.47 -21.64
C SER A 11 -4.95 20.51 -20.45
N MET A 12 -5.36 19.29 -20.58
CA MET A 12 -4.94 18.33 -19.56
C MET A 12 -3.52 17.88 -19.92
N GLY A 13 -2.53 18.29 -19.13
CA GLY A 13 -1.16 17.85 -19.34
C GLY A 13 -1.05 16.32 -19.28
N LYS A 14 -0.03 15.74 -19.88
CA LYS A 14 0.23 14.29 -19.88
C LYS A 14 0.51 13.78 -18.45
N ILE A 15 0.29 12.49 -18.24
CA ILE A 15 0.75 11.78 -17.05
C ILE A 15 2.01 11.00 -17.42
N ILE A 16 3.09 11.24 -16.72
CA ILE A 16 4.31 10.43 -16.79
C ILE A 16 4.29 9.52 -15.56
N TYR A 17 3.92 8.26 -15.77
CA TYR A 17 3.75 7.29 -14.70
C TYR A 17 5.06 6.56 -14.38
N LEU A 18 5.48 6.62 -13.12
CA LEU A 18 6.65 5.91 -12.59
C LEU A 18 6.16 4.78 -11.66
N PRO A 19 6.19 3.52 -12.11
CA PRO A 19 5.76 2.38 -11.31
C PRO A 19 6.73 2.05 -10.19
N LEU A 20 6.25 1.28 -9.20
CA LEU A 20 7.10 0.54 -8.28
C LEU A 20 7.74 -0.67 -8.96
N GLU A 21 8.75 -1.23 -8.31
CA GLU A 21 9.38 -2.49 -8.74
C GLU A 21 8.34 -3.62 -8.78
N HIS A 22 8.24 -4.25 -9.92
CA HIS A 22 7.33 -5.36 -10.16
C HIS A 22 7.86 -6.64 -9.53
N ILE A 23 7.52 -6.90 -8.28
CA ILE A 23 7.91 -8.11 -7.54
C ILE A 23 6.68 -8.98 -7.32
N GLU A 24 6.63 -10.13 -8.00
CA GLU A 24 5.45 -10.98 -8.13
C GLU A 24 4.78 -11.39 -6.79
N SER A 25 5.58 -11.55 -5.73
CA SER A 25 5.09 -11.93 -4.40
C SER A 25 4.53 -10.76 -3.57
N ARG A 26 4.43 -9.54 -4.13
CA ARG A 26 4.05 -8.32 -3.40
C ARG A 26 2.79 -7.67 -3.94
N TYR A 27 2.20 -6.81 -3.09
CA TYR A 27 1.08 -5.95 -3.47
C TYR A 27 1.43 -4.97 -4.61
N THR A 28 2.72 -4.69 -4.83
CA THR A 28 3.20 -3.79 -5.89
C THR A 28 2.79 -4.24 -7.28
N THR A 29 2.72 -5.55 -7.51
CA THR A 29 2.35 -6.14 -8.80
C THR A 29 0.90 -5.85 -9.17
N HIS A 30 -0.05 -6.11 -8.27
CA HIS A 30 -1.46 -5.83 -8.57
C HIS A 30 -1.73 -4.33 -8.59
N MET A 31 -1.10 -3.57 -7.71
CA MET A 31 -1.23 -2.11 -7.70
C MET A 31 -0.77 -1.50 -9.02
N ASP A 32 0.38 -1.90 -9.54
CA ASP A 32 0.88 -1.44 -10.84
C ASP A 32 -0.06 -1.83 -11.99
N ARG A 33 -0.54 -3.08 -12.01
CA ARG A 33 -1.52 -3.55 -12.99
C ARG A 33 -2.79 -2.68 -12.96
N ASP A 34 -3.34 -2.45 -11.78
CA ASP A 34 -4.61 -1.73 -11.61
C ASP A 34 -4.46 -0.26 -12.00
N ILE A 35 -3.35 0.39 -11.58
CA ILE A 35 -3.02 1.75 -12.00
C ILE A 35 -2.81 1.82 -13.51
N SER A 36 -2.05 0.89 -14.07
CA SER A 36 -1.76 0.84 -15.51
C SER A 36 -3.04 0.69 -16.34
N ASN A 37 -3.94 -0.22 -15.92
CA ASN A 37 -5.24 -0.42 -16.55
C ASN A 37 -6.14 0.82 -16.42
N TYR A 38 -6.13 1.48 -15.26
CA TYR A 38 -6.88 2.71 -15.05
C TYR A 38 -6.38 3.81 -16.00
N LEU A 39 -5.06 4.01 -16.10
CA LEU A 39 -4.45 5.01 -16.99
C LEU A 39 -4.72 4.74 -18.46
N ASP A 40 -4.78 3.47 -18.89
CA ASP A 40 -5.10 3.11 -20.27
C ASP A 40 -6.56 3.46 -20.67
N ASN A 41 -7.44 3.60 -19.67
CA ASN A 41 -8.84 3.96 -19.88
C ASN A 41 -9.14 5.45 -19.64
N LEU A 42 -8.14 6.25 -19.24
CA LEU A 42 -8.30 7.69 -19.12
C LEU A 42 -8.30 8.34 -20.51
N ASP A 43 -9.14 9.35 -20.70
CA ASP A 43 -9.09 10.24 -21.88
C ASP A 43 -7.97 11.29 -21.71
N ARG A 44 -6.75 10.80 -21.42
CA ARG A 44 -5.55 11.60 -21.18
C ARG A 44 -4.31 10.86 -21.65
N GLU A 45 -3.38 11.55 -22.29
CA GLU A 45 -2.12 10.95 -22.72
C GLU A 45 -1.30 10.51 -21.52
N CYS A 46 -0.85 9.25 -21.53
CA CYS A 46 -0.05 8.67 -20.46
C CYS A 46 1.22 8.03 -21.03
N ILE A 47 2.37 8.35 -20.41
CA ILE A 47 3.66 7.74 -20.70
C ILE A 47 4.08 6.92 -19.49
N LYS A 48 4.20 5.59 -19.66
CA LYS A 48 4.60 4.68 -18.60
C LYS A 48 6.10 4.42 -18.67
N VAL A 49 6.81 4.71 -17.59
CA VAL A 49 8.28 4.61 -17.52
C VAL A 49 8.67 3.33 -16.79
N TYR A 50 8.74 2.23 -17.54
CA TYR A 50 9.24 0.94 -17.07
C TYR A 50 10.72 0.82 -17.43
N PRO A 51 11.63 0.79 -16.44
CA PRO A 51 13.05 0.58 -16.71
C PRO A 51 13.33 -0.80 -17.33
N ASP A 52 14.15 -0.84 -18.36
CA ASP A 52 14.64 -2.10 -18.96
C ASP A 52 15.76 -2.69 -18.10
N ILE A 53 15.40 -3.16 -16.91
CA ILE A 53 16.34 -3.76 -15.95
C ILE A 53 15.76 -5.12 -15.54
N PRO A 54 16.57 -6.20 -15.56
CA PRO A 54 16.12 -7.50 -15.12
C PRO A 54 15.64 -7.48 -13.67
N VAL A 55 14.37 -7.80 -13.46
CA VAL A 55 13.78 -7.88 -12.11
C VAL A 55 14.27 -9.14 -11.42
N PRO A 56 14.70 -9.08 -10.14
CA PRO A 56 15.05 -10.26 -9.37
C PRO A 56 13.86 -11.24 -9.29
N THR A 57 14.11 -12.49 -9.58
CA THR A 57 13.08 -13.55 -9.52
C THR A 57 12.71 -13.94 -8.09
N SER A 58 13.56 -13.60 -7.13
CA SER A 58 13.32 -13.86 -5.70
C SER A 58 13.97 -12.82 -4.83
N MET A 59 13.34 -12.51 -3.72
CA MET A 59 13.90 -11.67 -2.64
C MET A 59 14.56 -12.57 -1.61
N LYS A 60 15.66 -12.10 -0.98
CA LYS A 60 16.23 -12.79 0.17
C LYS A 60 15.18 -12.91 1.27
N ALA A 61 15.07 -14.09 1.89
CA ALA A 61 14.15 -14.30 3.01
C ALA A 61 14.38 -13.25 4.11
N GLY A 62 13.30 -12.61 4.57
CA GLY A 62 13.35 -11.53 5.58
C GLY A 62 13.76 -10.14 5.04
N SER A 63 14.08 -10.00 3.76
CA SER A 63 14.39 -8.70 3.14
C SER A 63 13.13 -8.05 2.58
N PHE A 64 12.96 -6.75 2.84
CA PHE A 64 11.85 -5.97 2.25
C PHE A 64 12.18 -5.49 0.85
N LEU A 65 13.44 -5.10 0.61
CA LEU A 65 13.94 -4.60 -0.67
C LEU A 65 15.28 -5.27 -1.00
N ASP A 66 15.58 -5.40 -2.28
CA ASP A 66 16.94 -5.54 -2.75
C ASP A 66 17.49 -4.12 -3.03
N ALA A 67 18.36 -3.64 -2.13
CA ALA A 67 18.82 -2.26 -2.16
C ALA A 67 19.55 -1.91 -3.47
N GLU A 68 20.35 -2.84 -4.04
CA GLU A 68 21.05 -2.61 -5.30
C GLU A 68 20.04 -2.50 -6.46
N PHE A 69 19.13 -3.45 -6.54
CA PHE A 69 18.11 -3.44 -7.58
C PHE A 69 17.23 -2.20 -7.50
N THR A 70 16.72 -1.86 -6.32
CA THR A 70 15.88 -0.68 -6.08
C THR A 70 16.57 0.61 -6.53
N ILE A 71 17.85 0.79 -6.18
CA ILE A 71 18.61 1.98 -6.60
C ILE A 71 18.77 2.03 -8.13
N ARG A 72 19.10 0.93 -8.76
CA ARG A 72 19.24 0.87 -10.23
C ARG A 72 17.92 1.14 -10.93
N PHE A 73 16.84 0.58 -10.42
CA PHE A 73 15.48 0.78 -10.96
C PHE A 73 15.09 2.26 -10.90
N LYS A 74 15.21 2.88 -9.73
CA LYS A 74 14.88 4.29 -9.51
C LYS A 74 15.81 5.22 -10.31
N ALA A 75 17.10 4.93 -10.41
CA ALA A 75 18.03 5.70 -11.22
C ALA A 75 17.68 5.68 -12.71
N ALA A 76 17.28 4.52 -13.23
CA ALA A 76 16.85 4.39 -14.63
C ALA A 76 15.54 5.14 -14.92
N GLN A 77 14.63 5.23 -13.96
CA GLN A 77 13.45 6.10 -14.07
C GLN A 77 13.84 7.57 -14.18
N ILE A 78 14.78 8.04 -13.35
CA ILE A 78 15.28 9.42 -13.43
C ILE A 78 15.96 9.69 -14.78
N GLU A 79 16.77 8.76 -15.29
CA GLU A 79 17.41 8.87 -16.60
C GLU A 79 16.37 9.03 -17.71
N GLU A 80 15.32 8.21 -17.69
CA GLU A 80 14.25 8.27 -18.69
C GLU A 80 13.45 9.58 -18.58
N VAL A 81 13.12 10.05 -17.39
CA VAL A 81 12.48 11.35 -17.19
C VAL A 81 13.35 12.47 -17.73
N ALA A 82 14.67 12.45 -17.48
CA ALA A 82 15.61 13.44 -18.03
C ALA A 82 15.68 13.38 -19.57
N ARG A 83 15.60 12.19 -20.16
CA ARG A 83 15.50 12.02 -21.63
C ARG A 83 14.24 12.67 -22.18
N LEU A 84 13.08 12.43 -21.56
CA LEU A 84 11.80 13.02 -21.97
C LEU A 84 11.81 14.56 -21.91
N TYR A 85 12.47 15.14 -20.91
CA TYR A 85 12.70 16.60 -20.86
C TYR A 85 13.60 17.07 -22.01
N ARG A 86 14.69 16.38 -22.30
CA ARG A 86 15.63 16.75 -23.38
C ARG A 86 14.99 16.69 -24.75
N GLU A 87 14.06 15.75 -24.94
CA GLU A 87 13.35 15.53 -26.23
C GLU A 87 12.08 16.38 -26.36
N ASP A 88 11.85 17.31 -25.43
CA ASP A 88 10.66 18.16 -25.36
C ASP A 88 9.32 17.36 -25.37
N VAL A 89 9.36 16.14 -24.87
CA VAL A 89 8.15 15.30 -24.71
C VAL A 89 7.33 15.74 -23.51
N ILE A 90 8.01 16.11 -22.40
CA ILE A 90 7.39 16.67 -21.18
C ILE A 90 7.27 18.19 -21.32
N ASP A 91 6.10 18.76 -20.96
CA ASP A 91 5.84 20.18 -21.01
C ASP A 91 5.16 20.71 -19.75
N SER A 92 5.04 22.03 -19.65
CA SER A 92 4.33 22.68 -18.53
C SER A 92 2.89 22.22 -18.46
N GLY A 93 2.45 21.89 -17.23
CA GLY A 93 1.12 21.32 -16.97
C GLY A 93 1.09 19.80 -16.99
N ASP A 94 2.17 19.12 -17.41
CA ASP A 94 2.29 17.67 -17.28
C ASP A 94 2.51 17.27 -15.80
N VAL A 95 2.17 16.03 -15.47
CA VAL A 95 2.30 15.47 -14.12
C VAL A 95 3.22 14.26 -14.17
N ILE A 96 4.31 14.30 -13.42
CA ILE A 96 5.07 13.11 -13.08
C ILE A 96 4.39 12.49 -11.87
N TRP A 97 3.84 11.30 -12.04
CA TRP A 97 3.12 10.58 -11.01
C TRP A 97 3.88 9.32 -10.58
N SER A 98 4.35 9.30 -9.34
CA SER A 98 5.16 8.20 -8.80
C SER A 98 4.34 7.30 -7.88
N SER A 99 4.41 5.99 -8.12
CA SER A 99 3.82 4.98 -7.23
C SER A 99 4.52 4.89 -5.87
N ASP A 100 5.72 5.48 -5.73
CA ASP A 100 6.39 5.68 -4.45
C ASP A 100 7.24 6.95 -4.51
N LEU A 101 6.80 7.97 -3.77
CA LEU A 101 7.53 9.23 -3.65
C LEU A 101 8.80 9.12 -2.78
N TRP A 102 8.94 8.04 -1.99
CA TRP A 102 10.21 7.77 -1.31
C TRP A 102 11.25 7.28 -2.32
N HIS A 103 11.59 8.19 -3.23
CA HIS A 103 12.41 8.00 -4.43
C HIS A 103 13.58 8.99 -4.41
N PRO A 104 14.68 8.67 -3.69
CA PRO A 104 15.84 9.57 -3.59
C PRO A 104 16.38 10.00 -4.96
N GLY A 105 16.52 11.30 -5.15
CA GLY A 105 16.98 11.92 -6.39
C GLY A 105 15.87 12.32 -7.37
N LEU A 106 14.66 11.80 -7.27
CA LEU A 106 13.57 12.17 -8.19
C LEU A 106 13.06 13.60 -7.94
N PRO A 107 12.67 13.98 -6.71
CA PRO A 107 12.16 15.33 -6.45
C PRO A 107 13.16 16.42 -6.86
N GLU A 108 14.42 16.27 -6.44
CA GLU A 108 15.49 17.23 -6.74
C GLU A 108 15.76 17.30 -8.25
N SER A 109 15.72 16.16 -8.95
CA SER A 109 15.91 16.11 -10.41
C SER A 109 14.81 16.86 -11.14
N ILE A 110 13.54 16.68 -10.72
CA ILE A 110 12.40 17.38 -11.33
C ILE A 110 12.50 18.88 -11.07
N ALA A 111 12.76 19.30 -9.83
CA ALA A 111 12.94 20.71 -9.49
C ALA A 111 14.08 21.37 -10.31
N TYR A 112 15.22 20.66 -10.43
CA TYR A 112 16.34 21.10 -11.23
C TYR A 112 15.99 21.24 -12.71
N MET A 113 15.35 20.22 -13.31
CA MET A 113 14.96 20.23 -14.72
C MET A 113 13.90 21.30 -15.00
N ASN A 114 12.89 21.46 -14.15
CA ASN A 114 11.91 22.53 -14.26
C ASN A 114 12.55 23.92 -14.29
N TYR A 115 13.52 24.16 -13.40
CA TYR A 115 14.23 25.44 -13.34
C TYR A 115 14.98 25.73 -14.63
N PHE A 116 15.77 24.79 -15.16
CA PHE A 116 16.59 25.01 -16.35
C PHE A 116 15.79 24.97 -17.66
N ALA A 117 14.80 24.10 -17.75
CA ALA A 117 13.91 24.01 -18.92
C ALA A 117 12.84 25.12 -18.90
N LYS A 118 12.68 25.86 -17.81
CA LYS A 118 11.59 26.83 -17.58
C LYS A 118 10.22 26.23 -17.78
N LYS A 119 10.04 25.03 -17.29
CA LYS A 119 8.78 24.27 -17.32
C LYS A 119 8.17 24.20 -15.92
N ASP A 120 6.84 24.06 -15.85
CA ASP A 120 6.06 23.86 -14.61
C ASP A 120 5.43 22.47 -14.67
N VAL A 121 6.24 21.44 -14.44
CA VAL A 121 5.80 20.04 -14.38
C VAL A 121 5.56 19.68 -12.93
N LYS A 122 4.39 19.08 -12.65
CA LYS A 122 3.97 18.73 -11.29
C LYS A 122 4.52 17.37 -10.88
N LEU A 123 4.86 17.25 -9.59
CA LEU A 123 5.21 15.98 -8.96
C LEU A 123 4.09 15.56 -8.02
N ARG A 124 3.45 14.42 -8.32
CA ARG A 124 2.44 13.80 -7.47
C ARG A 124 2.75 12.33 -7.26
N GLY A 125 2.20 11.72 -6.23
CA GLY A 125 2.33 10.27 -6.04
C GLY A 125 2.03 9.77 -4.65
N LEU A 126 2.32 8.49 -4.42
CA LEU A 126 2.04 7.81 -3.17
C LEU A 126 3.22 7.91 -2.21
N ILE A 127 2.93 7.97 -0.92
CA ILE A 127 3.87 7.72 0.15
C ILE A 127 3.39 6.50 0.96
N HIS A 128 4.19 5.43 0.96
CA HIS A 128 3.84 4.18 1.65
C HIS A 128 4.34 4.16 3.09
N ALA A 129 5.57 4.61 3.29
CA ALA A 129 6.27 4.67 4.56
C ALA A 129 7.45 5.64 4.45
N GLY A 130 8.12 5.88 5.57
CA GLY A 130 9.32 6.68 5.61
C GLY A 130 9.99 6.62 6.98
N SER A 131 11.10 7.30 7.15
CA SER A 131 11.82 7.34 8.42
C SER A 131 11.03 8.07 9.54
N PHE A 132 9.89 8.65 9.21
CA PHE A 132 8.92 9.18 10.17
C PHE A 132 8.13 8.08 10.90
N THR A 133 8.06 6.87 10.37
CA THR A 133 7.34 5.74 10.99
C THR A 133 8.25 5.01 11.98
N ASP A 134 7.90 5.01 13.27
CA ASP A 134 8.80 4.61 14.36
C ASP A 134 9.32 3.18 14.29
N THR A 135 8.56 2.27 13.72
CA THR A 135 8.91 0.83 13.63
C THR A 135 9.15 0.37 12.19
N ASP A 136 9.27 1.30 11.25
CA ASP A 136 9.62 0.97 9.88
C ASP A 136 11.12 0.70 9.74
N PHE A 137 11.51 -0.17 8.80
CA PHE A 137 12.92 -0.54 8.58
C PHE A 137 13.79 0.65 8.12
N VAL A 138 13.19 1.69 7.52
CA VAL A 138 13.90 2.92 7.14
C VAL A 138 14.11 3.88 8.31
N ARG A 139 13.53 3.61 9.48
CA ARG A 139 13.67 4.44 10.68
C ARG A 139 15.14 4.65 11.07
N ASP A 140 15.94 3.62 10.98
CA ASP A 140 17.37 3.68 11.30
C ASP A 140 18.17 4.62 10.35
N MET A 141 17.60 4.94 9.20
CA MET A 141 18.16 5.88 8.23
C MET A 141 17.76 7.34 8.49
N GLU A 142 16.99 7.65 9.54
CA GLU A 142 16.42 8.99 9.79
C GLU A 142 17.46 10.10 9.76
N ARG A 143 18.71 9.82 10.15
CA ARG A 143 19.78 10.83 10.19
C ARG A 143 19.94 11.60 8.87
N TRP A 144 19.78 10.94 7.73
CA TRP A 144 19.84 11.56 6.41
C TRP A 144 18.46 11.60 5.73
N ALA A 145 17.65 10.57 5.95
CA ALA A 145 16.35 10.41 5.31
C ALA A 145 15.38 11.55 5.67
N LYS A 146 15.46 12.10 6.89
CA LYS A 146 14.66 13.25 7.28
C LYS A 146 14.88 14.45 6.34
N ASN A 147 16.12 14.78 6.01
CA ASN A 147 16.40 15.91 5.11
C ASN A 147 15.89 15.64 3.69
N PHE A 148 16.02 14.41 3.21
CA PHE A 148 15.44 13.98 1.95
C PHE A 148 13.91 14.09 1.96
N GLU A 149 13.26 13.58 3.01
CA GLU A 149 11.79 13.61 3.17
C GLU A 149 11.28 15.05 3.27
N ASP A 150 11.95 15.93 4.01
CA ASP A 150 11.59 17.35 4.08
C ASP A 150 11.71 18.03 2.69
N THR A 151 12.75 17.69 1.91
CA THR A 151 12.93 18.18 0.52
C THR A 151 11.85 17.62 -0.41
N LEU A 152 11.55 16.33 -0.32
CA LEU A 152 10.46 15.71 -1.07
C LEU A 152 9.12 16.42 -0.81
N PHE A 153 8.80 16.64 0.47
CA PHE A 153 7.53 17.26 0.88
C PHE A 153 7.42 18.74 0.49
N ASP A 154 8.57 19.43 0.36
CA ASP A 154 8.60 20.79 -0.17
C ASP A 154 8.33 20.81 -1.68
N ILE A 155 8.98 19.94 -2.44
CA ILE A 155 8.93 19.90 -3.91
C ILE A 155 7.63 19.30 -4.44
N ALA A 156 7.14 18.18 -3.86
CA ALA A 156 5.93 17.52 -4.34
C ALA A 156 4.71 18.45 -4.26
N ASP A 157 3.89 18.45 -5.28
CA ASP A 157 2.65 19.24 -5.36
C ASP A 157 1.53 18.59 -4.57
N GLU A 158 1.40 17.26 -4.65
CA GLU A 158 0.37 16.49 -3.97
C GLU A 158 0.86 15.10 -3.62
N ILE A 159 0.56 14.66 -2.40
CA ILE A 159 1.08 13.42 -1.81
C ILE A 159 -0.10 12.62 -1.29
N TYR A 160 -0.27 11.42 -1.83
CA TYR A 160 -1.35 10.52 -1.43
C TYR A 160 -0.84 9.49 -0.43
N CYS A 161 -1.61 9.26 0.62
CA CYS A 161 -1.28 8.25 1.64
C CYS A 161 -2.48 7.34 1.97
N GLY A 162 -2.16 6.18 2.52
CA GLY A 162 -3.14 5.11 2.75
C GLY A 162 -4.09 5.38 3.92
N SER A 163 -3.75 6.27 4.87
CA SER A 163 -4.48 6.43 6.12
C SER A 163 -4.22 7.77 6.78
N ASP A 164 -5.15 8.20 7.63
CA ASP A 164 -4.95 9.35 8.52
C ASP A 164 -3.83 9.10 9.54
N PHE A 165 -3.61 7.84 9.93
CA PHE A 165 -2.49 7.45 10.77
C PHE A 165 -1.15 7.90 10.17
N ILE A 166 -0.88 7.58 8.91
CA ILE A 166 0.34 8.00 8.20
C ILE A 166 0.39 9.50 7.97
N LYS A 167 -0.72 10.12 7.55
CA LYS A 167 -0.83 11.58 7.41
C LYS A 167 -0.41 12.30 8.69
N ASN A 168 -0.96 11.87 9.82
CA ASN A 168 -0.67 12.48 11.12
C ASN A 168 0.78 12.25 11.56
N ASP A 169 1.35 11.11 11.24
CA ASP A 169 2.75 10.79 11.55
C ASP A 169 3.70 11.72 10.76
N ILE A 170 3.42 11.94 9.48
CA ILE A 170 4.19 12.87 8.63
C ILE A 170 4.09 14.30 9.17
N ILE A 171 2.87 14.82 9.39
CA ILE A 171 2.65 16.20 9.87
C ILE A 171 3.33 16.44 11.21
N LYS A 172 3.35 15.44 12.08
CA LYS A 172 3.96 15.54 13.41
C LYS A 172 5.48 15.58 13.38
N LYS A 173 6.11 14.92 12.40
CA LYS A 173 7.55 14.65 12.41
C LYS A 173 8.33 15.31 11.28
N ARG A 174 7.67 15.86 10.26
CA ARG A 174 8.29 16.46 9.06
C ARG A 174 7.77 17.85 8.78
N LEU A 175 8.59 18.62 8.05
CA LEU A 175 8.22 19.95 7.57
C LEU A 175 7.38 19.79 6.29
N ILE A 176 6.08 19.93 6.41
CA ILE A 176 5.15 19.81 5.28
C ILE A 176 3.97 20.76 5.43
N ASN A 177 3.47 21.30 4.32
CA ASN A 177 2.14 21.88 4.27
C ASN A 177 1.10 20.74 4.31
N PRO A 178 0.25 20.63 5.36
CA PRO A 178 -0.73 19.54 5.48
C PRO A 178 -1.72 19.45 4.31
N ASP A 179 -1.97 20.55 3.59
CA ASP A 179 -2.88 20.58 2.45
C ASP A 179 -2.38 19.77 1.26
N LYS A 180 -1.06 19.52 1.18
CA LYS A 180 -0.47 18.63 0.18
C LYS A 180 -0.73 17.15 0.44
N LEU A 181 -1.11 16.76 1.67
CA LEU A 181 -1.33 15.38 2.07
C LEU A 181 -2.82 15.00 1.95
N VAL A 182 -3.10 14.09 1.04
CA VAL A 182 -4.45 13.59 0.76
C VAL A 182 -4.54 12.11 1.16
N VAL A 183 -5.47 11.81 2.08
CA VAL A 183 -5.75 10.42 2.44
C VAL A 183 -6.72 9.82 1.43
N THR A 184 -6.27 8.81 0.71
CA THR A 184 -7.06 8.13 -0.32
C THR A 184 -7.31 6.67 -0.02
N GLY A 185 -6.50 6.05 0.83
CA GLY A 185 -6.38 4.60 0.87
C GLY A 185 -5.48 4.08 -0.26
N PHE A 186 -5.43 2.76 -0.37
CA PHE A 186 -4.76 2.05 -1.47
C PHE A 186 -5.74 1.07 -2.12
N PRO A 187 -5.60 0.77 -3.42
CA PRO A 187 -6.43 -0.24 -4.08
C PRO A 187 -6.10 -1.64 -3.53
N LEU A 188 -7.12 -2.47 -3.44
CA LEU A 188 -7.01 -3.88 -3.12
C LEU A 188 -7.15 -4.69 -4.41
N ASP A 189 -6.55 -5.88 -4.48
CA ASP A 189 -6.63 -6.79 -5.63
C ASP A 189 -8.03 -7.40 -5.79
N THR A 190 -9.06 -6.53 -5.93
CA THR A 190 -10.46 -6.96 -6.01
C THR A 190 -10.71 -7.82 -7.25
N GLU A 191 -9.99 -7.60 -8.35
CA GLU A 191 -10.11 -8.43 -9.55
C GLU A 191 -9.87 -9.92 -9.29
N ASN A 192 -8.84 -10.25 -8.49
CA ASN A 192 -8.56 -11.64 -8.13
C ASN A 192 -9.39 -12.11 -6.94
N LEU A 193 -9.68 -11.23 -5.98
CA LEU A 193 -10.54 -11.56 -4.84
C LEU A 193 -11.97 -11.89 -5.25
N ASP A 194 -12.53 -11.22 -6.26
CA ASP A 194 -13.89 -11.49 -6.78
C ASP A 194 -14.00 -12.82 -7.53
N LYS A 195 -12.87 -13.36 -8.03
CA LYS A 195 -12.83 -14.68 -8.67
C LYS A 195 -12.84 -15.83 -7.65
N VAL A 196 -12.59 -15.53 -6.36
CA VAL A 196 -12.53 -16.54 -5.31
C VAL A 196 -13.93 -17.06 -5.00
N GLU A 197 -14.09 -18.37 -5.09
CA GLU A 197 -15.36 -19.02 -4.73
C GLU A 197 -15.71 -18.77 -3.25
N LYS A 198 -16.90 -18.26 -2.98
CA LYS A 198 -17.42 -18.09 -1.61
C LYS A 198 -17.73 -19.44 -1.01
N LYS A 199 -16.98 -19.85 0.00
CA LYS A 199 -17.14 -21.12 0.71
C LYS A 199 -17.75 -20.91 2.09
N PRO A 200 -18.43 -21.95 2.67
CA PRO A 200 -18.83 -21.91 4.06
C PRO A 200 -17.61 -21.68 4.97
N LYS A 201 -17.76 -20.82 5.97
CA LYS A 201 -16.69 -20.55 6.94
C LYS A 201 -16.47 -21.74 7.86
N GLU A 202 -15.22 -22.12 7.99
CA GLU A 202 -14.72 -23.17 8.87
C GLU A 202 -14.10 -22.55 10.12
N ASP A 203 -13.98 -23.31 11.20
CA ASP A 203 -13.33 -22.85 12.42
C ASP A 203 -11.80 -22.80 12.22
N ILE A 204 -11.37 -21.88 11.35
CA ILE A 204 -9.97 -21.61 11.02
C ILE A 204 -9.65 -20.20 11.46
N VAL A 205 -8.55 -20.06 12.22
CA VAL A 205 -7.92 -18.80 12.60
C VAL A 205 -6.63 -18.65 11.81
N VAL A 206 -6.51 -17.55 11.07
CA VAL A 206 -5.35 -17.30 10.23
C VAL A 206 -4.51 -16.14 10.80
N PHE A 207 -3.21 -16.34 10.90
CA PHE A 207 -2.23 -15.28 11.05
C PHE A 207 -1.54 -15.07 9.70
N SER A 208 -1.64 -13.84 9.18
CA SER A 208 -1.09 -13.48 7.88
C SER A 208 -0.19 -12.26 8.02
N GLY A 209 1.00 -12.34 7.44
CA GLY A 209 1.97 -11.24 7.50
C GLY A 209 3.35 -11.67 7.06
N ARG A 210 4.35 -10.80 7.25
CA ARG A 210 5.75 -11.10 7.01
C ARG A 210 6.37 -11.77 8.24
N ASN A 211 7.35 -12.65 8.02
CA ASN A 211 8.11 -13.27 9.13
C ASN A 211 9.17 -12.29 9.66
N VAL A 212 8.72 -11.30 10.42
CA VAL A 212 9.54 -10.27 11.04
C VAL A 212 9.04 -10.00 12.46
N ASP A 213 9.95 -9.60 13.36
CA ASP A 213 9.67 -9.42 14.79
C ASP A 213 8.54 -8.42 15.05
N GLU A 214 8.42 -7.39 14.21
CA GLU A 214 7.36 -6.38 14.32
C GLU A 214 5.93 -6.92 14.12
N LYS A 215 5.78 -8.11 13.52
CA LYS A 215 4.48 -8.80 13.38
C LYS A 215 4.17 -9.77 14.52
N GLN A 216 5.14 -10.03 15.42
CA GLN A 216 5.01 -10.83 16.62
C GLN A 216 4.40 -12.23 16.40
N PRO A 217 4.93 -13.07 15.46
CA PRO A 217 4.33 -14.37 15.13
C PRO A 217 4.27 -15.33 16.32
N TRP A 218 5.14 -15.16 17.33
CA TRP A 218 5.13 -15.99 18.56
C TRP A 218 3.84 -15.81 19.39
N LEU A 219 3.17 -14.64 19.32
CA LEU A 219 1.89 -14.43 19.99
C LEU A 219 0.78 -15.28 19.36
N PHE A 220 0.85 -15.55 18.07
CA PHE A 220 -0.10 -16.44 17.42
C PHE A 220 0.05 -17.87 17.93
N LYS A 221 1.27 -18.34 18.12
CA LYS A 221 1.54 -19.65 18.74
C LYS A 221 1.00 -19.72 20.18
N GLN A 222 1.23 -18.68 20.98
CA GLN A 222 0.67 -18.59 22.34
C GLN A 222 -0.86 -18.59 22.34
N MET A 223 -1.50 -17.97 21.34
CA MET A 223 -2.94 -17.99 21.17
C MET A 223 -3.45 -19.39 20.84
N GLU A 224 -2.79 -20.10 19.93
CA GLU A 224 -3.08 -21.51 19.60
C GLU A 224 -2.97 -22.37 20.86
N ASP A 225 -1.86 -22.29 21.61
CA ASP A 225 -1.65 -23.07 22.84
C ASP A 225 -2.74 -22.79 23.90
N ARG A 226 -3.20 -21.53 24.00
CA ARG A 226 -4.24 -21.14 24.96
C ARG A 226 -5.66 -21.53 24.56
N LEU A 227 -5.98 -21.45 23.28
CA LEU A 227 -7.34 -21.66 22.79
C LEU A 227 -7.56 -23.08 22.25
N GLY A 228 -6.51 -23.79 21.81
CA GLY A 228 -6.61 -25.11 21.20
C GLY A 228 -7.32 -26.13 22.09
N ASP A 229 -7.01 -26.10 23.41
CA ASP A 229 -7.66 -26.99 24.39
C ASP A 229 -9.12 -26.62 24.66
N VAL A 230 -9.51 -25.37 24.41
CA VAL A 230 -10.84 -24.83 24.73
C VAL A 230 -11.83 -24.97 23.57
N ILE A 231 -11.32 -24.95 22.33
CA ILE A 231 -12.16 -24.83 21.10
C ILE A 231 -12.00 -26.07 20.18
N GLY A 232 -11.45 -27.13 20.68
CA GLY A 232 -11.49 -28.51 20.12
C GLY A 232 -11.00 -28.68 18.69
N SER A 233 -11.82 -28.50 17.67
CA SER A 233 -11.52 -28.76 16.27
C SER A 233 -10.99 -27.55 15.48
N THR A 234 -10.71 -26.43 16.15
CA THR A 234 -10.23 -25.20 15.50
C THR A 234 -8.82 -25.38 14.94
N GLN A 235 -8.62 -24.96 13.71
CA GLN A 235 -7.31 -24.94 13.07
C GLN A 235 -6.68 -23.55 13.22
N PHE A 236 -5.43 -23.49 13.67
CA PHE A 236 -4.62 -22.28 13.70
C PHE A 236 -3.58 -22.37 12.59
N ILE A 237 -3.66 -21.48 11.61
CA ILE A 237 -2.80 -21.51 10.42
C ILE A 237 -1.96 -20.24 10.40
N ASN A 238 -0.66 -20.42 10.64
CA ASN A 238 0.34 -19.39 10.42
C ASN A 238 0.81 -19.48 8.97
N THR A 239 0.42 -18.52 8.13
CA THR A 239 0.77 -18.56 6.70
C THR A 239 2.27 -18.48 6.43
N LEU A 240 3.07 -18.07 7.42
CA LEU A 240 4.53 -17.99 7.31
C LEU A 240 5.21 -19.37 7.32
N GLU A 241 4.53 -20.39 7.80
CA GLU A 241 5.01 -21.77 7.88
C GLU A 241 4.69 -22.57 6.63
N HIS A 242 4.04 -21.93 5.65
CA HIS A 242 3.58 -22.55 4.42
C HIS A 242 4.03 -21.76 3.19
N ASN A 243 4.25 -22.43 2.09
CA ASN A 243 4.57 -21.82 0.78
C ASN A 243 3.29 -21.77 -0.08
N PHE A 244 2.28 -21.06 0.39
CA PHE A 244 1.05 -20.88 -0.39
C PHE A 244 1.31 -20.09 -1.67
N SER A 245 0.78 -20.55 -2.79
CA SER A 245 0.52 -19.68 -3.94
C SER A 245 -0.54 -18.64 -3.57
N LYS A 246 -0.68 -17.60 -4.38
CA LYS A 246 -1.70 -16.57 -4.13
C LYS A 246 -3.12 -17.16 -4.15
N ASP A 247 -3.40 -18.09 -5.04
CA ASP A 247 -4.68 -18.78 -5.15
C ASP A 247 -4.97 -19.65 -3.91
N GLU A 248 -4.00 -20.43 -3.44
CA GLU A 248 -4.12 -21.22 -2.23
C GLU A 248 -4.31 -20.35 -0.99
N TYR A 249 -3.63 -19.21 -0.92
CA TYR A 249 -3.79 -18.23 0.15
C TYR A 249 -5.21 -17.65 0.15
N TYR A 250 -5.73 -17.25 -1.00
CA TYR A 250 -7.10 -16.74 -1.11
C TYR A 250 -8.16 -17.83 -0.85
N ASP A 251 -7.92 -19.07 -1.28
CA ASP A 251 -8.78 -20.19 -0.92
C ASP A 251 -8.83 -20.40 0.60
N LEU A 252 -7.68 -20.38 1.27
CA LEU A 252 -7.61 -20.43 2.73
C LEU A 252 -8.44 -19.33 3.37
N LEU A 253 -8.27 -18.07 2.96
CA LEU A 253 -9.01 -16.94 3.52
C LEU A 253 -10.53 -17.06 3.25
N SER A 254 -10.94 -17.60 2.10
CA SER A 254 -12.36 -17.79 1.79
C SER A 254 -13.06 -18.74 2.77
N ARG A 255 -12.33 -19.74 3.30
CA ARG A 255 -12.82 -20.69 4.29
C ARG A 255 -12.58 -20.23 5.73
N ALA A 256 -11.53 -19.47 5.99
CA ALA A 256 -11.19 -19.04 7.34
C ALA A 256 -12.25 -18.14 7.96
N LYS A 257 -12.57 -18.37 9.23
CA LYS A 257 -13.53 -17.56 9.99
C LYS A 257 -12.89 -16.31 10.59
N VAL A 258 -11.64 -16.39 11.04
CA VAL A 258 -10.95 -15.31 11.77
C VAL A 258 -9.59 -15.03 11.16
N VAL A 259 -9.23 -13.75 11.07
CA VAL A 259 -7.88 -13.29 10.79
C VAL A 259 -7.36 -12.47 11.97
N VAL A 260 -6.12 -12.71 12.39
CA VAL A 260 -5.51 -12.04 13.56
C VAL A 260 -4.27 -11.28 13.12
N SER A 261 -4.07 -10.10 13.70
CA SER A 261 -2.81 -9.35 13.62
C SER A 261 -2.30 -8.99 15.00
N PHE A 262 -0.99 -9.11 15.24
CA PHE A 262 -0.29 -8.62 16.43
C PHE A 262 0.71 -7.49 16.11
N ALA A 263 0.55 -6.86 14.97
CA ALA A 263 1.51 -5.92 14.41
C ALA A 263 1.86 -4.77 15.38
N LEU A 264 3.17 -4.48 15.45
CA LEU A 264 3.74 -3.26 16.05
C LEU A 264 3.94 -2.16 14.98
N GLN A 265 3.93 -2.53 13.71
CA GLN A 265 4.00 -1.62 12.58
C GLN A 265 3.01 -2.08 11.49
N GLU A 266 2.16 -1.16 11.05
CA GLU A 266 1.23 -1.36 9.95
C GLU A 266 0.73 -0.01 9.43
N ASN A 267 0.84 0.20 8.12
CA ASN A 267 0.45 1.46 7.48
C ASN A 267 -0.89 1.37 6.75
N PHE A 268 -1.30 0.15 6.34
CA PHE A 268 -2.56 -0.10 5.67
C PHE A 268 -3.18 -1.46 6.01
N GLY A 269 -2.36 -2.53 6.07
CA GLY A 269 -2.82 -3.86 6.46
C GLY A 269 -3.47 -4.64 5.32
N PHE A 270 -2.81 -4.72 4.16
CA PHE A 270 -3.33 -5.44 2.99
C PHE A 270 -3.82 -6.85 3.31
N SER A 271 -3.04 -7.64 4.06
CA SER A 271 -3.43 -9.02 4.38
C SER A 271 -4.70 -9.12 5.23
N ILE A 272 -4.93 -8.15 6.12
CA ILE A 272 -6.17 -8.09 6.91
C ILE A 272 -7.32 -7.62 6.03
N ALA A 273 -7.09 -6.63 5.15
CA ALA A 273 -8.09 -6.14 4.22
C ALA A 273 -8.55 -7.24 3.24
N GLU A 274 -7.61 -8.01 2.66
CA GLU A 274 -7.91 -9.18 1.81
C GLU A 274 -8.75 -10.22 2.55
N ALA A 275 -8.38 -10.55 3.79
CA ALA A 275 -9.12 -11.51 4.60
C ALA A 275 -10.55 -11.03 4.93
N VAL A 276 -10.70 -9.76 5.28
CA VAL A 276 -12.02 -9.15 5.54
C VAL A 276 -12.86 -9.11 4.27
N TYR A 277 -12.26 -8.78 3.13
CA TYR A 277 -12.94 -8.82 1.83
C TYR A 277 -13.51 -10.21 1.52
N LEU A 278 -12.77 -11.25 1.89
CA LEU A 278 -13.21 -12.66 1.77
C LEU A 278 -14.07 -13.14 2.94
N GLY A 279 -14.52 -12.25 3.82
CA GLY A 279 -15.51 -12.51 4.88
C GLY A 279 -14.93 -13.05 6.18
N CYS A 280 -13.64 -12.85 6.47
CA CYS A 280 -13.08 -13.16 7.78
C CYS A 280 -13.46 -12.10 8.82
N VAL A 281 -13.59 -12.51 10.08
CA VAL A 281 -13.68 -11.60 11.22
C VAL A 281 -12.28 -11.11 11.56
N PRO A 282 -11.98 -9.81 11.49
CA PRO A 282 -10.68 -9.29 11.91
C PRO A 282 -10.60 -9.21 13.44
N VAL A 283 -9.48 -9.63 14.01
CA VAL A 283 -9.12 -9.38 15.41
C VAL A 283 -7.75 -8.69 15.40
N VAL A 284 -7.76 -7.37 15.58
CA VAL A 284 -6.60 -6.53 15.32
C VAL A 284 -6.34 -5.58 16.49
N PRO A 285 -5.09 -5.12 16.73
CA PRO A 285 -4.78 -4.29 17.88
C PRO A 285 -5.41 -2.88 17.76
N ASN A 286 -5.84 -2.32 18.88
CA ASN A 286 -6.36 -0.95 18.98
C ASN A 286 -5.23 0.08 18.90
N ARG A 287 -4.50 0.04 17.77
CA ARG A 287 -3.37 0.94 17.48
C ARG A 287 -3.08 0.97 15.99
N LEU A 288 -2.16 1.83 15.57
CA LEU A 288 -1.74 2.01 14.19
C LEU A 288 -2.92 2.44 13.31
N VAL A 289 -3.03 1.87 12.13
CA VAL A 289 -4.10 2.12 11.16
C VAL A 289 -5.43 1.43 11.52
N TYR A 290 -5.41 0.41 12.36
CA TYR A 290 -6.58 -0.44 12.58
C TYR A 290 -7.81 0.28 13.16
N PRO A 291 -7.69 1.22 14.14
CA PRO A 291 -8.85 1.97 14.64
C PRO A 291 -9.52 2.87 13.60
N GLU A 292 -8.81 3.21 12.53
CA GLU A 292 -9.36 3.97 11.40
C GLU A 292 -10.23 3.09 10.48
N PHE A 293 -9.87 1.81 10.36
CA PHE A 293 -10.49 0.88 9.41
C PHE A 293 -11.52 -0.04 10.02
N TYR A 294 -11.43 -0.32 11.32
CA TYR A 294 -12.27 -1.31 11.99
C TYR A 294 -12.93 -0.73 13.24
N SER A 295 -14.19 -1.08 13.46
CA SER A 295 -14.92 -0.66 14.65
C SER A 295 -14.40 -1.34 15.91
N GLU A 296 -14.67 -0.75 17.09
CA GLU A 296 -14.17 -1.15 18.41
C GLU A 296 -14.38 -2.65 18.73
N GLN A 297 -15.45 -3.24 18.22
CA GLN A 297 -15.73 -4.66 18.43
C GLN A 297 -14.64 -5.59 17.88
N TYR A 298 -13.85 -5.17 16.90
CA TYR A 298 -12.76 -5.93 16.31
C TYR A 298 -11.38 -5.60 16.91
N LEU A 299 -11.31 -4.51 17.67
CA LEU A 299 -10.06 -3.99 18.22
C LEU A 299 -9.78 -4.59 19.60
N TYR A 300 -8.54 -4.93 19.88
CA TYR A 300 -8.10 -5.41 21.18
C TYR A 300 -6.93 -4.57 21.75
N ASP A 301 -6.88 -4.44 23.09
CA ASP A 301 -5.80 -3.72 23.78
C ASP A 301 -4.78 -4.68 24.41
N THR A 302 -5.20 -5.89 24.76
CA THR A 302 -4.35 -6.89 25.42
C THR A 302 -4.45 -8.24 24.70
N PHE A 303 -3.43 -9.08 24.92
CA PHE A 303 -3.45 -10.45 24.41
C PHE A 303 -4.68 -11.25 24.90
N ASP A 304 -5.09 -11.05 26.15
CA ASP A 304 -6.28 -11.71 26.70
C ASP A 304 -7.54 -11.31 25.94
N THR A 305 -7.74 -10.01 25.69
CA THR A 305 -8.90 -9.54 24.91
C THR A 305 -8.84 -9.97 23.44
N ALA A 306 -7.64 -10.16 22.88
CA ALA A 306 -7.52 -10.78 21.55
C ALA A 306 -8.04 -12.21 21.53
N CYS A 307 -7.63 -13.04 22.53
CA CYS A 307 -8.11 -14.40 22.67
C CYS A 307 -9.63 -14.47 22.86
N ASP A 308 -10.19 -13.57 23.69
CA ASP A 308 -11.64 -13.50 23.93
C ASP A 308 -12.40 -13.19 22.64
N LYS A 309 -11.91 -12.22 21.83
CA LYS A 309 -12.54 -11.86 20.55
C LYS A 309 -12.46 -13.00 19.51
N VAL A 310 -11.33 -13.71 19.43
CA VAL A 310 -11.22 -14.91 18.60
C VAL A 310 -12.25 -15.97 19.02
N ASN A 311 -12.36 -16.26 20.32
CA ASN A 311 -13.35 -17.20 20.85
C ASN A 311 -14.79 -16.75 20.56
N MET A 312 -15.10 -15.45 20.68
CA MET A 312 -16.40 -14.89 20.32
C MET A 312 -16.70 -15.09 18.81
N ALA A 313 -15.74 -14.84 17.95
CA ALA A 313 -15.88 -14.99 16.50
C ALA A 313 -16.10 -16.46 16.12
N LEU A 314 -15.32 -17.39 16.69
CA LEU A 314 -15.48 -18.82 16.45
C LEU A 314 -16.87 -19.33 16.88
N LYS A 315 -17.41 -18.83 17.99
CA LYS A 315 -18.77 -19.14 18.47
C LYS A 315 -19.90 -18.43 17.72
N GLY A 316 -19.59 -17.59 16.73
CA GLY A 316 -20.56 -16.82 15.98
C GLY A 316 -21.16 -15.61 16.69
N ASN A 317 -20.56 -15.21 17.83
CA ASN A 317 -20.98 -14.03 18.61
C ASN A 317 -20.30 -12.72 18.16
N LEU A 318 -19.33 -12.83 17.25
CA LEU A 318 -18.69 -11.71 16.54
C LEU A 318 -18.66 -12.07 15.06
N LEU A 319 -19.30 -11.25 14.25
CA LEU A 319 -19.46 -11.50 12.81
C LEU A 319 -18.50 -10.64 11.99
N ALA A 320 -18.20 -11.05 10.77
CA ALA A 320 -17.43 -10.25 9.84
C ALA A 320 -18.11 -8.90 9.54
N PRO A 321 -17.34 -7.83 9.20
CA PRO A 321 -17.93 -6.57 8.80
C PRO A 321 -18.86 -6.72 7.60
N LEU A 322 -20.05 -6.09 7.66
CA LEU A 322 -21.03 -6.11 6.57
C LEU A 322 -20.62 -5.22 5.39
N HIS A 323 -19.86 -4.17 5.67
CA HIS A 323 -19.38 -3.23 4.67
C HIS A 323 -17.86 -3.33 4.58
N VAL A 324 -17.38 -3.60 3.39
CA VAL A 324 -15.98 -3.52 3.03
C VAL A 324 -15.74 -2.15 2.41
N ARG A 325 -14.62 -1.52 2.76
CA ARG A 325 -14.23 -0.23 2.19
C ARG A 325 -14.15 -0.33 0.66
N ASP A 326 -14.57 0.72 -0.04
CA ASP A 326 -14.32 0.84 -1.47
C ASP A 326 -12.85 1.15 -1.70
N TYR A 327 -12.10 0.14 -2.10
CA TYR A 327 -10.67 0.25 -2.35
C TYR A 327 -10.34 0.83 -3.73
N GLN A 328 -11.31 0.93 -4.64
CA GLN A 328 -11.09 1.45 -6.00
C GLN A 328 -11.23 2.97 -6.07
N GLU A 329 -11.96 3.60 -5.15
CA GLU A 329 -12.12 5.07 -5.08
C GLU A 329 -10.76 5.80 -5.02
N ALA A 330 -9.73 5.17 -4.49
CA ALA A 330 -8.39 5.74 -4.40
C ALA A 330 -7.86 6.19 -5.76
N MET A 331 -7.98 5.35 -6.80
CA MET A 331 -7.45 5.65 -8.13
C MET A 331 -8.17 6.83 -8.80
N GLU A 332 -9.48 6.95 -8.61
CA GLU A 332 -10.23 8.10 -9.09
C GLU A 332 -9.73 9.41 -8.48
N ARG A 333 -9.33 9.38 -7.20
CA ARG A 333 -8.81 10.54 -6.49
C ARG A 333 -7.38 10.89 -6.89
N TRP A 334 -6.55 9.90 -7.25
CA TRP A 334 -5.15 10.12 -7.64
C TRP A 334 -5.00 10.83 -8.97
N PHE A 335 -5.92 10.56 -9.90
CA PHE A 335 -5.85 11.05 -11.28
C PHE A 335 -6.93 12.09 -11.62
N ARG A 336 -7.64 12.58 -10.59
CA ARG A 336 -8.56 13.71 -10.71
C ARG A 336 -7.77 14.99 -11.00
N ASP A 337 -8.34 15.84 -11.83
CA ASP A 337 -7.82 17.18 -12.14
C ASP A 337 -8.01 18.18 -11.01
#